data_304d1e0b0a52e80c141ce7d730f8ff9d
#
_entry.id   304d1e0b0a52e80c141ce7d730f8ff9d
#
_cell.length_a   1.000
_cell.length_b   1.000
_cell.length_c   1.000
_cell.angle_alpha   90.00
_cell.angle_beta   90.00
_cell.angle_gamma   90.00
#
_symmetry.space_group_name_H-M   'P 1'
#
loop_
_entity.id
_entity.type
_entity.pdbx_description
1 polymer ?
#
loop_
_entity_poly.entity_id
_entity_poly.type
_entity_poly.pdbx_seq_one_letter_code
_entity_poly.pdbx_strand_id
1 'polypeptide(L)'
;VAETVSKIKLANKPIPFPYRVHDQPDEDRLIPFVEFARKYGYHFQTKTPEQIANSFNEMLSKVQGLPEQRVLEQMGIRTMAKAIYTSKNIGHYGLGFEDYCHFTSPIRRYPDILVHRVLTSVLDGDPIVDKKMEQKCLHCSERERAAMETERASNKYKQVEFMKQFLGDEFDAVISGVASFGFWAETVDHKCEGFVSATSLLDYDDFIYYESEYALIGKRSNWAFRIGDPVKIKVISANLSKRQLDYEWILDLDFKPAQNKKKKK
;
A
#
# COMPACT_ATOMS: atom_id res chain seq x y z
N VAL A 1 13.00 -8.53 23.48
CA VAL A 1 12.54 -7.45 24.41
C VAL A 1 11.04 -7.53 24.62
N ALA A 2 10.22 -7.51 23.57
CA ALA A 2 8.77 -7.59 23.70
C ALA A 2 8.35 -8.88 24.42
N GLU A 3 8.87 -10.04 24.01
CA GLU A 3 8.62 -11.33 24.67
C GLU A 3 9.10 -11.35 26.13
N THR A 4 10.23 -10.75 26.44
CA THR A 4 10.74 -10.68 27.80
C THR A 4 9.80 -9.89 28.70
N VAL A 5 9.36 -8.71 28.24
CA VAL A 5 8.49 -7.83 29.03
C VAL A 5 7.05 -8.37 29.11
N SER A 6 6.53 -9.02 28.06
CA SER A 6 5.18 -9.60 28.04
C SER A 6 4.98 -10.67 29.14
N LYS A 7 6.04 -11.37 29.50
CA LYS A 7 6.04 -12.40 30.56
C LYS A 7 6.06 -11.84 31.98
N ILE A 8 6.36 -10.54 32.14
CA ILE A 8 6.47 -9.90 33.46
C ILE A 8 5.10 -9.44 33.93
N LYS A 9 4.71 -9.88 35.10
CA LYS A 9 3.44 -9.52 35.74
C LYS A 9 3.69 -8.81 37.07
N LEU A 10 3.03 -7.70 37.29
CA LEU A 10 2.99 -7.02 38.56
C LEU A 10 1.58 -7.20 39.17
N ALA A 11 1.49 -7.75 40.38
CA ALA A 11 0.21 -8.09 41.03
C ALA A 11 -0.73 -8.89 40.08
N ASN A 12 -0.21 -9.91 39.38
CA ASN A 12 -0.90 -10.74 38.42
C ASN A 12 -1.43 -10.03 37.14
N LYS A 13 -1.01 -8.80 36.89
CA LYS A 13 -1.37 -8.05 35.66
C LYS A 13 -0.12 -7.81 34.83
N PRO A 14 -0.23 -7.89 33.47
CA PRO A 14 0.87 -7.53 32.60
C PRO A 14 1.24 -6.06 32.77
N ILE A 15 2.52 -5.74 32.64
CA ILE A 15 3.01 -4.37 32.64
C ILE A 15 2.57 -3.67 31.34
N PRO A 16 2.01 -2.45 31.38
CA PRO A 16 1.71 -1.71 30.18
C PRO A 16 2.98 -1.46 29.34
N PHE A 17 2.99 -1.97 28.11
CA PHE A 17 4.16 -1.94 27.24
C PHE A 17 3.75 -1.53 25.82
N PRO A 18 4.56 -0.72 25.08
CA PRO A 18 4.22 -0.30 23.76
C PRO A 18 4.60 -1.38 22.72
N TYR A 19 3.64 -2.20 22.36
CA TYR A 19 3.78 -3.15 21.26
C TYR A 19 3.63 -2.48 19.92
N ARG A 20 4.29 -3.01 18.90
CA ARG A 20 4.01 -2.75 17.49
C ARG A 20 3.22 -3.93 16.96
N VAL A 21 1.95 -3.71 16.72
CA VAL A 21 1.03 -4.76 16.30
C VAL A 21 0.58 -4.58 14.87
N HIS A 22 0.26 -5.68 14.22
CA HIS A 22 -0.28 -5.71 12.87
C HIS A 22 -1.35 -6.80 12.82
N ASP A 23 -2.58 -6.38 12.62
CA ASP A 23 -3.72 -7.31 12.55
C ASP A 23 -3.73 -8.08 11.23
N GLN A 24 -4.51 -9.14 11.18
CA GLN A 24 -4.80 -9.87 9.95
C GLN A 24 -5.47 -8.98 8.90
N PRO A 25 -5.48 -9.39 7.62
CA PRO A 25 -6.19 -8.66 6.57
C PRO A 25 -7.67 -8.46 6.90
N ASP A 26 -8.19 -7.30 6.54
CA ASP A 26 -9.60 -6.95 6.68
C ASP A 26 -10.44 -7.83 5.73
N GLU A 27 -11.42 -8.56 6.27
CA GLU A 27 -12.26 -9.49 5.49
C GLU A 27 -12.99 -8.80 4.34
N ASP A 28 -13.50 -7.58 4.55
CA ASP A 28 -14.21 -6.80 3.53
C ASP A 28 -13.33 -6.46 2.31
N ARG A 29 -12.01 -6.42 2.51
CA ARG A 29 -11.02 -6.19 1.45
C ARG A 29 -10.44 -7.48 0.91
N LEU A 30 -10.30 -8.48 1.77
CA LEU A 30 -9.72 -9.78 1.41
C LEU A 30 -10.62 -10.53 0.43
N ILE A 31 -11.93 -10.57 0.68
CA ILE A 31 -12.87 -11.32 -0.17
C ILE A 31 -12.83 -10.86 -1.63
N PRO A 32 -12.97 -9.56 -1.96
CA PRO A 32 -12.87 -9.08 -3.33
C PRO A 32 -11.51 -9.37 -3.97
N PHE A 33 -10.44 -9.28 -3.20
CA PHE A 33 -9.10 -9.61 -3.67
C PHE A 33 -8.96 -11.10 -4.02
N VAL A 34 -9.46 -12.00 -3.18
CA VAL A 34 -9.43 -13.45 -3.43
C VAL A 34 -10.21 -13.81 -4.69
N GLU A 35 -11.37 -13.19 -4.91
CA GLU A 35 -12.15 -13.36 -6.14
C GLU A 35 -11.40 -12.85 -7.37
N PHE A 36 -10.71 -11.72 -7.24
CA PHE A 36 -9.86 -11.19 -8.30
C PHE A 36 -8.67 -12.12 -8.60
N ALA A 37 -7.91 -12.56 -7.59
CA ALA A 37 -6.78 -13.46 -7.74
C ALA A 37 -7.19 -14.80 -8.38
N ARG A 38 -8.40 -15.30 -8.06
CA ARG A 38 -8.94 -16.52 -8.69
C ARG A 38 -9.08 -16.42 -10.20
N LYS A 39 -9.33 -15.23 -10.75
CA LYS A 39 -9.41 -15.02 -12.21
C LYS A 39 -8.08 -15.30 -12.92
N TYR A 40 -6.97 -15.14 -12.19
CA TYR A 40 -5.61 -15.46 -12.64
C TYR A 40 -5.16 -16.87 -12.26
N GLY A 41 -6.06 -17.69 -11.65
CA GLY A 41 -5.77 -19.07 -11.28
C GLY A 41 -5.18 -19.25 -9.88
N TYR A 42 -5.11 -18.18 -9.06
CA TYR A 42 -4.62 -18.26 -7.68
C TYR A 42 -5.77 -18.55 -6.71
N HIS A 43 -5.62 -19.58 -5.90
CA HIS A 43 -6.64 -20.02 -4.94
C HIS A 43 -6.18 -19.75 -3.52
N PHE A 44 -7.04 -19.13 -2.73
CA PHE A 44 -6.77 -18.78 -1.34
C PHE A 44 -7.55 -19.66 -0.37
N GLN A 45 -6.88 -20.08 0.70
CA GLN A 45 -7.50 -20.66 1.87
C GLN A 45 -7.66 -19.54 2.93
N THR A 46 -8.89 -19.27 3.36
CA THR A 46 -9.21 -18.09 4.18
C THR A 46 -9.77 -18.43 5.57
N LYS A 47 -9.68 -19.69 6.01
CA LYS A 47 -10.28 -20.13 7.29
C LYS A 47 -9.46 -19.69 8.51
N THR A 48 -8.15 -19.61 8.39
CA THR A 48 -7.25 -19.19 9.50
C THR A 48 -6.25 -18.16 9.00
N PRO A 49 -5.75 -17.27 9.90
CA PRO A 49 -4.71 -16.29 9.54
C PRO A 49 -3.47 -16.92 8.89
N GLU A 50 -3.06 -18.10 9.37
CA GLU A 50 -1.91 -18.84 8.79
C GLU A 50 -2.20 -19.30 7.36
N GLN A 51 -3.40 -19.80 7.09
CA GLN A 51 -3.79 -20.21 5.74
C GLN A 51 -3.82 -19.03 4.78
N ILE A 52 -4.30 -17.87 5.25
CA ILE A 52 -4.27 -16.62 4.47
C ILE A 52 -2.83 -16.24 4.16
N ALA A 53 -1.94 -16.20 5.16
CA ALA A 53 -0.54 -15.87 4.97
C ALA A 53 0.17 -16.83 4.00
N ASN A 54 -0.05 -18.14 4.14
CA ASN A 54 0.51 -19.15 3.25
C ASN A 54 0.01 -18.98 1.81
N SER A 55 -1.29 -18.67 1.62
CA SER A 55 -1.85 -18.42 0.31
C SER A 55 -1.26 -17.18 -0.36
N PHE A 56 -1.02 -16.09 0.40
CA PHE A 56 -0.31 -14.91 -0.10
C PHE A 56 1.13 -15.24 -0.51
N ASN A 57 1.87 -15.95 0.34
CA ASN A 57 3.26 -16.33 0.05
C ASN A 57 3.36 -17.23 -1.18
N GLU A 58 2.45 -18.20 -1.32
CA GLU A 58 2.37 -19.07 -2.49
C GLU A 58 2.06 -18.27 -3.77
N MET A 59 1.08 -17.39 -3.72
CA MET A 59 0.75 -16.50 -4.84
C MET A 59 1.95 -15.63 -5.22
N LEU A 60 2.56 -14.93 -4.25
CA LEU A 60 3.71 -14.06 -4.48
C LEU A 60 4.91 -14.81 -5.09
N SER A 61 5.13 -16.05 -4.67
CA SER A 61 6.18 -16.90 -5.25
C SER A 61 5.88 -17.28 -6.70
N LYS A 62 4.61 -17.59 -7.01
CA LYS A 62 4.21 -18.04 -8.35
C LYS A 62 4.07 -16.91 -9.38
N VAL A 63 3.75 -15.70 -8.91
CA VAL A 63 3.48 -14.56 -9.80
C VAL A 63 4.75 -13.84 -10.26
N GLN A 64 5.90 -14.17 -9.70
CA GLN A 64 7.17 -13.51 -10.04
C GLN A 64 7.48 -13.60 -11.53
N GLY A 65 7.71 -12.44 -12.15
CA GLY A 65 8.03 -12.31 -13.58
C GLY A 65 6.82 -12.45 -14.51
N LEU A 66 5.61 -12.66 -14.00
CA LEU A 66 4.40 -12.73 -14.80
C LEU A 66 3.76 -11.34 -15.00
N PRO A 67 3.01 -11.13 -16.08
CA PRO A 67 2.37 -9.84 -16.36
C PRO A 67 1.45 -9.33 -15.24
N GLU A 68 0.77 -10.24 -14.53
CA GLU A 68 -0.15 -9.93 -13.43
C GLU A 68 0.55 -9.67 -12.09
N GLN A 69 1.87 -9.83 -11.99
CA GLN A 69 2.61 -9.66 -10.72
C GLN A 69 2.28 -8.34 -10.05
N ARG A 70 2.44 -7.23 -10.78
CA ARG A 70 2.32 -5.89 -10.22
C ARG A 70 0.91 -5.60 -9.68
N VAL A 71 -0.12 -6.02 -10.41
CA VAL A 71 -1.51 -5.80 -9.96
C VAL A 71 -1.85 -6.65 -8.74
N LEU A 72 -1.42 -7.92 -8.71
CA LEU A 72 -1.70 -8.83 -7.59
C LEU A 72 -0.95 -8.41 -6.32
N GLU A 73 0.33 -8.02 -6.44
CA GLU A 73 1.10 -7.49 -5.31
C GLU A 73 0.48 -6.20 -4.76
N GLN A 74 0.14 -5.25 -5.62
CA GLN A 74 -0.41 -3.97 -5.21
C GLN A 74 -1.80 -4.10 -4.58
N MET A 75 -2.66 -4.94 -5.16
CA MET A 75 -3.98 -5.20 -4.60
C MET A 75 -3.90 -6.02 -3.31
N GLY A 76 -2.98 -7.01 -3.24
CA GLY A 76 -2.72 -7.77 -2.03
C GLY A 76 -2.29 -6.89 -0.85
N ILE A 77 -1.36 -5.95 -1.08
CA ILE A 77 -0.94 -4.99 -0.03
C ILE A 77 -2.11 -4.12 0.46
N ARG A 78 -3.06 -3.76 -0.41
CA ARG A 78 -4.24 -2.95 -0.03
C ARG A 78 -5.21 -3.68 0.89
N THR A 79 -5.17 -5.02 0.95
CA THR A 79 -5.98 -5.82 1.88
C THR A 79 -5.43 -5.81 3.30
N MET A 80 -4.12 -5.53 3.45
CA MET A 80 -3.45 -5.59 4.73
C MET A 80 -3.89 -4.48 5.67
N ALA A 81 -4.04 -4.82 6.95
CA ALA A 81 -4.22 -3.84 8.02
C ALA A 81 -2.98 -2.94 8.13
N LYS A 82 -3.11 -1.80 8.80
CA LYS A 82 -1.96 -0.95 9.12
C LYS A 82 -1.38 -1.35 10.47
N ALA A 83 -0.06 -1.48 10.57
CA ALA A 83 0.58 -1.66 11.84
C ALA A 83 0.41 -0.39 12.71
N ILE A 84 0.15 -0.58 14.01
CA ILE A 84 -0.06 0.50 14.99
C ILE A 84 0.74 0.23 16.27
N TYR A 85 0.87 1.26 17.11
CA TYR A 85 1.33 1.08 18.48
C TYR A 85 0.13 0.96 19.41
N THR A 86 0.17 0.03 20.34
CA THR A 86 -0.83 -0.18 21.39
C THR A 86 -0.21 -0.90 22.57
N SER A 87 -0.82 -0.76 23.74
CA SER A 87 -0.45 -1.55 24.91
C SER A 87 -1.12 -2.94 24.94
N LYS A 88 -2.00 -3.23 23.99
CA LYS A 88 -2.67 -4.53 23.82
C LYS A 88 -1.94 -5.35 22.77
N ASN A 89 -1.29 -6.42 23.23
CA ASN A 89 -0.60 -7.32 22.29
C ASN A 89 -1.60 -8.20 21.54
N ILE A 90 -1.61 -8.09 20.22
CA ILE A 90 -2.36 -8.96 19.30
C ILE A 90 -1.41 -9.64 18.29
N GLY A 91 -0.09 -9.53 18.52
CA GLY A 91 0.93 -10.01 17.59
C GLY A 91 1.15 -9.11 16.39
N HIS A 92 2.07 -9.53 15.54
CA HIS A 92 2.39 -8.83 14.29
C HIS A 92 2.25 -9.79 13.12
N TYR A 93 1.04 -9.85 12.53
CA TYR A 93 0.69 -10.77 11.44
C TYR A 93 1.70 -10.72 10.28
N GLY A 94 2.01 -9.53 9.76
CA GLY A 94 2.89 -9.39 8.60
C GLY A 94 4.35 -9.84 8.84
N LEU A 95 4.80 -9.99 10.10
CA LEU A 95 6.12 -10.50 10.47
C LEU A 95 6.06 -11.91 11.07
N GLY A 96 4.87 -12.41 11.40
CA GLY A 96 4.70 -13.72 12.05
C GLY A 96 5.20 -13.77 13.50
N PHE A 97 5.24 -12.64 14.21
CA PHE A 97 5.66 -12.58 15.61
C PHE A 97 4.46 -12.48 16.55
N GLU A 98 4.47 -13.25 17.62
CA GLU A 98 3.49 -13.15 18.71
C GLU A 98 3.73 -11.89 19.55
N ASP A 99 4.99 -11.54 19.79
CA ASP A 99 5.42 -10.39 20.56
C ASP A 99 6.38 -9.54 19.72
N TYR A 100 6.00 -8.29 19.40
CA TYR A 100 6.87 -7.40 18.64
C TYR A 100 6.80 -5.96 19.15
N CYS A 101 7.95 -5.31 19.19
CA CYS A 101 8.07 -3.88 19.49
C CYS A 101 9.18 -3.25 18.66
N HIS A 102 9.11 -1.94 18.50
CA HIS A 102 10.22 -1.16 18.00
C HIS A 102 11.18 -0.82 19.13
N PHE A 103 12.48 -1.04 18.91
CA PHE A 103 13.51 -0.90 19.93
C PHE A 103 14.78 -0.20 19.46
N THR A 104 15.13 -0.33 18.17
CA THR A 104 16.48 -0.06 17.66
C THR A 104 16.70 1.36 17.13
N SER A 105 15.69 2.23 17.16
CA SER A 105 15.80 3.58 16.60
C SER A 105 15.26 4.69 17.54
N PRO A 106 15.75 4.81 18.79
CA PRO A 106 15.21 5.76 19.78
C PRO A 106 15.44 7.23 19.41
N ILE A 107 16.39 7.54 18.53
CA ILE A 107 16.66 8.92 18.08
C ILE A 107 15.47 9.52 17.31
N ARG A 108 14.80 8.68 16.50
CA ARG A 108 13.72 9.12 15.59
C ARG A 108 12.34 8.54 15.91
N ARG A 109 12.24 7.58 16.83
CA ARG A 109 10.97 6.95 17.21
C ARG A 109 10.78 7.02 18.72
N TYR A 110 9.82 7.80 19.15
CA TYR A 110 9.48 7.91 20.56
C TYR A 110 9.00 6.59 21.21
N PRO A 111 8.26 5.69 20.52
CA PRO A 111 7.95 4.37 21.08
C PRO A 111 9.18 3.57 21.53
N ASP A 112 10.29 3.65 20.80
CA ASP A 112 11.54 2.98 21.19
C ASP A 112 12.03 3.51 22.56
N ILE A 113 11.94 4.82 22.81
CA ILE A 113 12.29 5.41 24.12
C ILE A 113 11.36 4.86 25.22
N LEU A 114 10.07 4.73 24.95
CA LEU A 114 9.12 4.14 25.90
C LEU A 114 9.50 2.69 26.22
N VAL A 115 9.87 1.89 25.21
CA VAL A 115 10.35 0.52 25.39
C VAL A 115 11.61 0.50 26.23
N HIS A 116 12.61 1.36 25.96
CA HIS A 116 13.84 1.44 26.73
C HIS A 116 13.56 1.75 28.21
N ARG A 117 12.68 2.74 28.49
CA ARG A 117 12.32 3.11 29.86
C ARG A 117 11.68 1.96 30.64
N VAL A 118 10.71 1.26 30.02
CA VAL A 118 10.08 0.10 30.65
C VAL A 118 11.09 -1.01 30.87
N LEU A 119 11.92 -1.33 29.87
CA LEU A 119 12.93 -2.39 29.96
C LEU A 119 13.95 -2.08 31.06
N THR A 120 14.47 -0.87 31.13
CA THR A 120 15.42 -0.45 32.16
C THR A 120 14.81 -0.61 33.55
N SER A 121 13.58 -0.13 33.75
CA SER A 121 12.90 -0.27 35.04
C SER A 121 12.70 -1.73 35.48
N VAL A 122 12.47 -2.62 34.51
CA VAL A 122 12.37 -4.06 34.76
C VAL A 122 13.73 -4.65 35.14
N LEU A 123 14.80 -4.25 34.46
CA LEU A 123 16.15 -4.72 34.74
C LEU A 123 16.67 -4.22 36.10
N ASP A 124 16.28 -3.02 36.49
CA ASP A 124 16.61 -2.42 37.80
C ASP A 124 15.77 -3.01 38.95
N GLY A 125 14.80 -3.87 38.64
CA GLY A 125 13.94 -4.53 39.63
C GLY A 125 12.80 -3.67 40.17
N ASP A 126 12.56 -2.47 39.59
CA ASP A 126 11.47 -1.56 39.94
C ASP A 126 10.60 -1.23 38.72
N PRO A 127 9.75 -2.17 38.28
CA PRO A 127 8.97 -2.03 37.07
C PRO A 127 7.98 -0.85 37.07
N ILE A 128 8.11 0.05 36.12
CA ILE A 128 7.22 1.20 35.96
C ILE A 128 5.86 0.75 35.36
N VAL A 129 4.77 1.12 36.06
CA VAL A 129 3.39 0.96 35.59
C VAL A 129 2.85 2.28 35.07
N ASP A 130 3.01 2.51 33.76
CA ASP A 130 2.48 3.72 33.14
C ASP A 130 1.02 3.54 32.71
N LYS A 131 0.09 4.03 33.52
CA LYS A 131 -1.36 3.97 33.23
C LYS A 131 -1.79 4.72 31.96
N LYS A 132 -0.93 5.60 31.43
CA LYS A 132 -1.17 6.36 30.21
C LYS A 132 -0.49 5.75 28.99
N MET A 133 0.05 4.53 29.09
CA MET A 133 0.80 3.89 27.98
C MET A 133 -0.05 3.80 26.71
N GLU A 134 -1.31 3.38 26.81
CA GLU A 134 -2.19 3.29 25.64
C GLU A 134 -2.39 4.65 24.94
N GLN A 135 -2.60 5.72 25.73
CA GLN A 135 -2.74 7.08 25.17
C GLN A 135 -1.46 7.52 24.43
N LYS A 136 -0.28 7.16 24.98
CA LYS A 136 1.01 7.44 24.34
C LYS A 136 1.16 6.65 23.06
N CYS A 137 0.76 5.38 23.05
CA CYS A 137 0.78 4.53 21.85
C CYS A 137 -0.12 5.08 20.74
N LEU A 138 -1.34 5.47 21.07
CA LEU A 138 -2.28 6.09 20.12
C LEU A 138 -1.69 7.38 19.54
N HIS A 139 -1.16 8.25 20.39
CA HIS A 139 -0.50 9.47 19.94
C HIS A 139 0.70 9.19 19.02
N CYS A 140 1.52 8.19 19.33
CA CYS A 140 2.64 7.77 18.45
C CYS A 140 2.15 7.32 17.09
N SER A 141 1.08 6.53 17.04
CA SER A 141 0.48 6.05 15.78
C SER A 141 -0.08 7.20 14.94
N GLU A 142 -0.71 8.19 15.56
CA GLU A 142 -1.19 9.40 14.89
C GLU A 142 -0.04 10.24 14.33
N ARG A 143 1.03 10.44 15.12
CA ARG A 143 2.21 11.21 14.67
C ARG A 143 2.97 10.51 13.56
N GLU A 144 3.08 9.17 13.60
CA GLU A 144 3.66 8.38 12.53
C GLU A 144 2.88 8.57 11.22
N ARG A 145 1.54 8.52 11.30
CA ARG A 145 0.68 8.77 10.13
C ARG A 145 0.89 10.17 9.56
N ALA A 146 0.87 11.19 10.42
CA ALA A 146 1.08 12.58 10.00
C ALA A 146 2.48 12.77 9.37
N ALA A 147 3.52 12.14 9.92
CA ALA A 147 4.87 12.18 9.35
C ALA A 147 4.92 11.55 7.96
N MET A 148 4.32 10.37 7.78
CA MET A 148 4.24 9.71 6.46
C MET A 148 3.46 10.53 5.43
N GLU A 149 2.34 11.14 5.83
CA GLU A 149 1.53 12.01 4.95
C GLU A 149 2.33 13.26 4.54
N THR A 150 3.07 13.85 5.49
CA THR A 150 3.94 15.00 5.22
C THR A 150 5.08 14.64 4.27
N GLU A 151 5.73 13.50 4.48
CA GLU A 151 6.79 13.00 3.59
C GLU A 151 6.26 12.76 2.17
N ARG A 152 5.12 12.08 2.03
CA ARG A 152 4.46 11.88 0.73
C ARG A 152 4.12 13.20 0.05
N ALA A 153 3.59 14.15 0.81
CA ALA A 153 3.24 15.48 0.29
C ALA A 153 4.48 16.26 -0.17
N SER A 154 5.59 16.17 0.57
CA SER A 154 6.88 16.78 0.21
C SER A 154 7.47 16.15 -1.05
N ASN A 155 7.48 14.81 -1.12
CA ASN A 155 7.97 14.09 -2.29
C ASN A 155 7.12 14.44 -3.53
N LYS A 156 5.79 14.47 -3.38
CA LYS A 156 4.89 14.84 -4.49
C LYS A 156 5.14 16.28 -4.95
N TYR A 157 5.34 17.22 -4.03
CA TYR A 157 5.69 18.59 -4.38
C TYR A 157 6.98 18.64 -5.21
N LYS A 158 8.01 17.91 -4.79
CA LYS A 158 9.29 17.86 -5.53
C LYS A 158 9.17 17.16 -6.88
N GLN A 159 8.37 16.12 -6.99
CA GLN A 159 8.08 15.49 -8.27
C GLN A 159 7.41 16.48 -9.25
N VAL A 160 6.42 17.25 -8.77
CA VAL A 160 5.74 18.26 -9.60
C VAL A 160 6.68 19.40 -10.00
N GLU A 161 7.51 19.87 -9.06
CA GLU A 161 8.53 20.90 -9.33
C GLU A 161 9.52 20.43 -10.40
N PHE A 162 10.00 19.20 -10.28
CA PHE A 162 10.92 18.58 -11.24
C PHE A 162 10.28 18.40 -12.62
N MET A 163 9.07 17.85 -12.69
CA MET A 163 8.37 17.58 -13.95
C MET A 163 7.91 18.85 -14.68
N LYS A 164 7.88 19.99 -14.01
CA LYS A 164 7.53 21.27 -14.63
C LYS A 164 8.44 21.66 -15.79
N GLN A 165 9.70 21.26 -15.77
CA GLN A 165 10.67 21.52 -16.85
C GLN A 165 10.43 20.68 -18.12
N PHE A 166 9.63 19.62 -18.00
CA PHE A 166 9.34 18.65 -19.06
C PHE A 166 7.92 18.82 -19.63
N LEU A 167 7.32 19.99 -19.47
CA LEU A 167 5.99 20.26 -20.06
C LEU A 167 6.04 20.11 -21.59
N GLY A 168 5.19 19.23 -22.12
CA GLY A 168 5.15 18.89 -23.54
C GLY A 168 5.99 17.68 -23.95
N ASP A 169 6.84 17.16 -23.07
CA ASP A 169 7.68 16.00 -23.34
C ASP A 169 6.92 14.69 -23.11
N GLU A 170 7.35 13.65 -23.80
CA GLU A 170 6.78 12.32 -23.78
C GLU A 170 7.64 11.37 -22.95
N PHE A 171 7.00 10.46 -22.21
CA PHE A 171 7.67 9.47 -21.37
C PHE A 171 7.00 8.11 -21.47
N ASP A 172 7.80 7.07 -21.35
CA ASP A 172 7.32 5.74 -21.06
C ASP A 172 6.91 5.68 -19.59
N ALA A 173 5.75 5.11 -19.33
CA ALA A 173 5.16 5.04 -18.00
C ALA A 173 4.46 3.71 -17.78
N VAL A 174 4.12 3.44 -16.53
CA VAL A 174 3.37 2.24 -16.15
C VAL A 174 2.16 2.68 -15.32
N ILE A 175 1.01 2.11 -15.61
CA ILE A 175 -0.22 2.41 -14.87
C ILE A 175 -0.06 1.98 -13.41
N SER A 176 -0.18 2.93 -12.49
CA SER A 176 -0.06 2.72 -11.04
C SER A 176 -1.42 2.60 -10.34
N GLY A 177 -2.49 3.08 -10.98
CA GLY A 177 -3.84 3.02 -10.42
C GLY A 177 -4.90 3.30 -11.46
N VAL A 178 -6.09 2.73 -11.28
CA VAL A 178 -7.23 2.90 -12.19
C VAL A 178 -8.49 3.24 -11.39
N ALA A 179 -9.27 4.20 -11.88
CA ALA A 179 -10.55 4.60 -11.30
C ALA A 179 -11.56 4.93 -12.42
N SER A 180 -12.82 5.15 -12.06
CA SER A 180 -13.88 5.48 -13.03
C SER A 180 -13.65 6.78 -13.81
N PHE A 181 -12.89 7.71 -13.22
CA PHE A 181 -12.61 9.02 -13.81
C PHE A 181 -11.26 9.13 -14.53
N GLY A 182 -10.48 8.02 -14.59
CA GLY A 182 -9.19 7.96 -15.27
C GLY A 182 -8.21 6.97 -14.67
N PHE A 183 -6.93 7.14 -15.01
CA PHE A 183 -5.87 6.32 -14.43
C PHE A 183 -4.65 7.16 -14.04
N TRP A 184 -3.88 6.66 -13.09
CA TRP A 184 -2.57 7.20 -12.75
C TRP A 184 -1.49 6.41 -13.47
N ALA A 185 -0.47 7.12 -13.96
CA ALA A 185 0.69 6.54 -14.58
C ALA A 185 1.98 7.08 -13.94
N GLU A 186 2.92 6.21 -13.66
CA GLU A 186 4.24 6.53 -13.12
C GLU A 186 5.28 6.41 -14.23
N THR A 187 6.04 7.47 -14.48
CA THR A 187 7.13 7.46 -15.47
C THR A 187 8.20 6.44 -15.10
N VAL A 188 8.73 5.71 -16.10
CA VAL A 188 9.73 4.65 -15.87
C VAL A 188 11.03 5.23 -15.33
N ASP A 189 11.53 6.31 -15.93
CA ASP A 189 12.85 6.87 -15.61
C ASP A 189 12.86 7.68 -14.32
N HIS A 190 11.83 8.53 -14.10
CA HIS A 190 11.84 9.51 -13.01
C HIS A 190 10.92 9.15 -11.85
N LYS A 191 10.15 8.07 -11.96
CA LYS A 191 9.19 7.62 -10.91
C LYS A 191 8.22 8.72 -10.47
N CYS A 192 7.82 9.56 -11.42
CA CYS A 192 6.86 10.63 -11.20
C CYS A 192 5.46 10.18 -11.63
N GLU A 193 4.55 10.16 -10.67
CA GLU A 193 3.17 9.77 -10.93
C GLU A 193 2.33 10.97 -11.36
N GLY A 194 1.56 10.82 -12.43
CA GLY A 194 0.59 11.81 -12.92
C GLY A 194 -0.74 11.16 -13.25
N PHE A 195 -1.74 11.98 -13.49
CA PHE A 195 -3.11 11.55 -13.75
C PHE A 195 -3.48 11.74 -15.22
N VAL A 196 -4.07 10.70 -15.83
CA VAL A 196 -4.70 10.74 -17.14
C VAL A 196 -6.21 10.70 -16.95
N SER A 197 -6.91 11.75 -17.38
CA SER A 197 -8.36 11.84 -17.23
C SER A 197 -9.09 10.92 -18.21
N ALA A 198 -10.17 10.27 -17.77
CA ALA A 198 -11.05 9.53 -18.66
C ALA A 198 -11.66 10.43 -19.76
N THR A 199 -11.80 11.72 -19.49
CA THR A 199 -12.30 12.71 -20.48
C THR A 199 -11.32 12.85 -21.65
N SER A 200 -10.00 12.83 -21.42
CA SER A 200 -9.01 12.90 -22.50
C SER A 200 -8.95 11.62 -23.34
N LEU A 201 -9.47 10.51 -22.83
CA LEU A 201 -9.54 9.25 -23.58
C LEU A 201 -10.74 9.17 -24.52
N LEU A 202 -11.72 10.09 -24.40
CA LEU A 202 -12.93 10.09 -25.25
C LEU A 202 -12.63 10.29 -26.75
N ASP A 203 -11.51 10.92 -27.08
CA ASP A 203 -11.06 11.07 -28.48
C ASP A 203 -10.76 9.72 -29.13
N TYR A 204 -10.46 8.69 -28.32
CA TYR A 204 -10.16 7.33 -28.78
C TYR A 204 -11.36 6.39 -28.60
N ASP A 205 -11.96 6.37 -27.42
CA ASP A 205 -13.14 5.54 -27.10
C ASP A 205 -13.82 6.03 -25.80
N ASP A 206 -15.04 5.52 -25.56
CA ASP A 206 -15.74 5.67 -24.28
C ASP A 206 -15.34 4.51 -23.36
N PHE A 207 -14.54 4.82 -22.33
CA PHE A 207 -14.00 3.84 -21.40
C PHE A 207 -14.88 3.72 -20.15
N ILE A 208 -15.26 2.49 -19.81
CA ILE A 208 -16.02 2.16 -18.60
C ILE A 208 -15.09 1.50 -17.61
N TYR A 209 -15.20 1.90 -16.33
CA TYR A 209 -14.51 1.24 -15.24
C TYR A 209 -15.24 -0.03 -14.81
N TYR A 210 -14.52 -1.14 -14.85
CA TYR A 210 -14.97 -2.43 -14.33
C TYR A 210 -14.25 -2.72 -13.02
N GLU A 211 -14.95 -2.51 -11.90
CA GLU A 211 -14.41 -2.70 -10.55
C GLU A 211 -13.88 -4.11 -10.35
N SER A 212 -14.62 -5.12 -10.81
CA SER A 212 -14.22 -6.52 -10.70
C SER A 212 -12.94 -6.90 -11.47
N GLU A 213 -12.47 -6.03 -12.37
CA GLU A 213 -11.27 -6.23 -13.18
C GLU A 213 -10.19 -5.19 -12.89
N TYR A 214 -10.49 -4.20 -12.04
CA TYR A 214 -9.64 -3.02 -11.78
C TYR A 214 -9.11 -2.39 -13.08
N ALA A 215 -10.00 -2.24 -14.06
CA ALA A 215 -9.66 -1.83 -15.42
C ALA A 215 -10.63 -0.81 -15.99
N LEU A 216 -10.11 0.10 -16.82
CA LEU A 216 -10.91 0.88 -17.77
C LEU A 216 -10.95 0.14 -19.09
N ILE A 217 -12.16 -0.14 -19.62
CA ILE A 217 -12.33 -0.92 -20.85
C ILE A 217 -13.15 -0.11 -21.84
N GLY A 218 -12.62 0.06 -23.07
CA GLY A 218 -13.26 0.77 -24.16
C GLY A 218 -14.45 0.00 -24.73
N LYS A 219 -15.56 0.68 -24.92
CA LYS A 219 -16.82 0.11 -25.42
C LYS A 219 -16.70 -0.46 -26.83
N ARG A 220 -15.98 0.23 -27.71
CA ARG A 220 -15.85 -0.10 -29.14
C ARG A 220 -14.54 -0.82 -29.44
N SER A 221 -13.42 -0.26 -28.96
CA SER A 221 -12.07 -0.75 -29.20
C SER A 221 -11.77 -2.04 -28.45
N ASN A 222 -12.47 -2.28 -27.34
CA ASN A 222 -12.18 -3.33 -26.37
C ASN A 222 -10.75 -3.22 -25.76
N TRP A 223 -10.12 -2.05 -25.88
CA TRP A 223 -8.86 -1.75 -25.21
C TRP A 223 -9.06 -1.71 -23.72
N ALA A 224 -8.06 -2.12 -22.97
CA ALA A 224 -8.12 -2.13 -21.51
C ALA A 224 -6.87 -1.50 -20.93
N PHE A 225 -7.06 -0.60 -19.96
CA PHE A 225 -6.00 -0.05 -19.12
C PHE A 225 -6.07 -0.70 -17.75
N ARG A 226 -5.02 -1.43 -17.37
CA ARG A 226 -4.91 -2.14 -16.09
C ARG A 226 -3.70 -1.67 -15.32
N ILE A 227 -3.72 -1.84 -14.02
CA ILE A 227 -2.54 -1.60 -13.18
C ILE A 227 -1.40 -2.49 -13.66
N GLY A 228 -0.24 -1.89 -13.92
CA GLY A 228 0.95 -2.56 -14.41
C GLY A 228 1.13 -2.50 -15.94
N ASP A 229 0.11 -2.12 -16.69
CA ASP A 229 0.25 -1.98 -18.13
C ASP A 229 1.21 -0.84 -18.50
N PRO A 230 2.10 -1.04 -19.49
CA PRO A 230 2.93 0.02 -20.02
C PRO A 230 2.09 0.97 -20.86
N VAL A 231 2.39 2.24 -20.78
CA VAL A 231 1.73 3.30 -21.55
C VAL A 231 2.73 4.38 -21.91
N LYS A 232 2.48 5.11 -22.99
CA LYS A 232 3.19 6.34 -23.33
C LYS A 232 2.35 7.54 -22.92
N ILE A 233 2.96 8.49 -22.25
CA ILE A 233 2.28 9.69 -21.75
C ILE A 233 3.03 10.96 -22.16
N LYS A 234 2.29 12.05 -22.22
CA LYS A 234 2.82 13.41 -22.40
C LYS A 234 2.48 14.26 -21.18
N VAL A 235 3.43 15.03 -20.71
CA VAL A 235 3.22 15.94 -19.58
C VAL A 235 2.46 17.17 -20.07
N ILE A 236 1.21 17.35 -19.62
CA ILE A 236 0.38 18.47 -20.05
C ILE A 236 0.25 19.57 -18.99
N SER A 237 0.37 19.23 -17.72
CA SER A 237 0.25 20.19 -16.61
C SER A 237 1.08 19.78 -15.41
N ALA A 238 1.68 20.77 -14.75
CA ALA A 238 2.42 20.62 -13.49
C ALA A 238 2.00 21.74 -12.51
N ASN A 239 1.04 21.43 -11.65
CA ASN A 239 0.45 22.39 -10.72
C ASN A 239 1.06 22.23 -9.32
N LEU A 240 1.98 23.13 -8.95
CA LEU A 240 2.68 23.09 -7.65
C LEU A 240 1.73 23.32 -6.46
N SER A 241 0.76 24.22 -6.58
CA SER A 241 -0.16 24.53 -5.47
C SER A 241 -1.09 23.37 -5.14
N LYS A 242 -1.53 22.63 -6.16
CA LYS A 242 -2.33 21.41 -6.01
C LYS A 242 -1.48 20.16 -5.85
N ARG A 243 -0.16 20.24 -6.04
CA ARG A 243 0.77 19.09 -6.07
C ARG A 243 0.31 18.02 -7.05
N GLN A 244 -0.12 18.44 -8.25
CA GLN A 244 -0.74 17.59 -9.25
C GLN A 244 0.02 17.66 -10.56
N LEU A 245 0.25 16.48 -11.16
CA LEU A 245 0.72 16.30 -12.52
C LEU A 245 -0.43 15.73 -13.34
N ASP A 246 -0.73 16.38 -14.46
CA ASP A 246 -1.68 15.85 -15.41
C ASP A 246 -0.93 15.40 -16.66
N TYR A 247 -1.29 14.22 -17.12
CA TYR A 247 -0.74 13.57 -18.28
C TYR A 247 -1.82 13.37 -19.34
N GLU A 248 -1.41 13.34 -20.58
CA GLU A 248 -2.18 12.88 -21.72
C GLU A 248 -1.64 11.52 -22.17
N TRP A 249 -2.51 10.56 -22.39
CA TRP A 249 -2.12 9.30 -22.98
C TRP A 249 -1.89 9.47 -24.48
N ILE A 250 -0.79 8.92 -24.99
CA ILE A 250 -0.44 8.92 -26.41
C ILE A 250 -0.59 7.51 -26.94
N LEU A 251 -1.33 7.40 -28.05
CA LEU A 251 -1.41 6.13 -28.76
C LEU A 251 -0.07 5.84 -29.45
N ASP A 252 0.66 4.89 -28.92
CA ASP A 252 1.87 4.35 -29.51
C ASP A 252 1.59 2.96 -30.09
N LEU A 253 2.13 2.66 -31.27
CA LEU A 253 1.96 1.35 -31.91
C LEU A 253 2.65 0.25 -31.13
N ASP A 254 3.71 0.56 -30.40
CA ASP A 254 4.48 -0.39 -29.58
C ASP A 254 3.82 -0.62 -28.20
N PHE A 255 3.00 0.32 -27.73
CA PHE A 255 2.29 0.28 -26.43
C PHE A 255 0.77 0.33 -26.61
N LYS A 256 0.22 -0.53 -27.45
CA LYS A 256 -1.24 -0.64 -27.57
C LYS A 256 -1.83 -1.23 -26.30
N PRO A 257 -2.93 -0.62 -25.77
CA PRO A 257 -3.64 -1.20 -24.65
C PRO A 257 -4.02 -2.65 -24.92
N ALA A 258 -3.89 -3.49 -23.91
CA ALA A 258 -4.23 -4.90 -24.02
C ALA A 258 -5.69 -5.06 -24.46
N GLN A 259 -5.97 -5.97 -25.39
CA GLN A 259 -7.36 -6.27 -25.73
C GLN A 259 -8.00 -7.12 -24.63
N ASN A 260 -9.16 -6.73 -24.16
CA ASN A 260 -9.93 -7.54 -23.23
C ASN A 260 -10.46 -8.78 -23.95
N LYS A 261 -9.84 -9.93 -23.69
CA LYS A 261 -10.28 -11.21 -24.27
C LYS A 261 -11.69 -11.49 -23.75
N LYS A 262 -12.72 -11.29 -24.59
CA LYS A 262 -14.08 -11.77 -24.28
C LYS A 262 -13.97 -13.26 -23.95
N LYS A 263 -14.27 -13.65 -22.72
CA LYS A 263 -14.48 -15.07 -22.39
C LYS A 263 -15.60 -15.56 -23.34
N LYS A 264 -15.26 -16.46 -24.27
CA LYS A 264 -16.30 -17.21 -24.99
C LYS A 264 -17.14 -17.90 -23.91
N LYS A 265 -18.45 -17.58 -23.90
CA LYS A 265 -19.44 -18.27 -23.06
C LYS A 265 -19.49 -19.74 -23.42
#